data_2e4af04c2625306943e5a550bdf9b69f
#
_entry.id   2e4af04c2625306943e5a550bdf9b69f
#
_cell.length_a   1.000
_cell.length_b   1.000
_cell.length_c   1.000
_cell.angle_alpha   90.00
_cell.angle_beta   90.00
_cell.angle_gamma   90.00
#
_symmetry.space_group_name_H-M   'P 1'
#
loop_
_entity.id
_entity.type
_entity.pdbx_description
1 polymer ?
#
loop_
_entity_poly.entity_id
_entity_poly.type
_entity_poly.pdbx_seq_one_letter_code
_entity_poly.pdbx_strand_id
1 'polypeptide(L)'
;MKKFALIGAAGYIAPRHLKAIKETGNTLAVAMDVNDSVGIMDSHFPEAEFFTEFEEFEAYVEDQKLKGEKLDYVAICSPNYLHAPHMKYALKNGIDVICEKPLVLSSEDLNMLSEYEQQYGAKVN
;
A
#
# COMPACT_ATOMS: atom_id res chain seq x y z
N MET A 1 14.54 -8.91 4.67
CA MET A 1 13.73 -8.52 3.51
C MET A 1 12.35 -8.09 3.95
N LYS A 2 11.92 -6.92 3.51
CA LYS A 2 10.60 -6.39 3.87
C LYS A 2 9.58 -6.74 2.80
N LYS A 3 8.33 -6.94 3.22
CA LYS A 3 7.21 -7.25 2.33
C LYS A 3 6.33 -6.03 2.14
N PHE A 4 6.11 -5.66 0.89
CA PHE A 4 5.34 -4.49 0.51
C PHE A 4 4.02 -4.86 -0.14
N ALA A 5 3.01 -4.02 0.06
CA ALA A 5 1.82 -3.97 -0.77
C ALA A 5 1.82 -2.62 -1.51
N LEU A 6 1.20 -2.59 -2.67
CA LEU A 6 1.11 -1.37 -3.48
C LEU A 6 -0.34 -1.12 -3.85
N ILE A 7 -0.87 0.03 -3.47
CA ILE A 7 -2.23 0.46 -3.85
C ILE A 7 -2.09 1.54 -4.92
N GLY A 8 -2.75 1.34 -6.07
CA GLY A 8 -2.63 2.22 -7.21
C GLY A 8 -1.52 1.79 -8.17
N ALA A 9 -1.42 0.49 -8.46
CA ALA A 9 -0.33 -0.08 -9.26
C ALA A 9 -0.25 0.47 -10.69
N ALA A 10 -1.37 0.94 -11.26
CA ALA A 10 -1.41 1.58 -12.57
C ALA A 10 -1.19 3.10 -12.50
N GLY A 11 -0.93 3.64 -11.31
CA GLY A 11 -0.71 5.06 -11.12
C GLY A 11 0.61 5.52 -11.73
N TYR A 12 0.68 6.82 -12.04
CA TYR A 12 1.84 7.43 -12.69
C TYR A 12 3.14 7.23 -11.90
N ILE A 13 3.08 7.29 -10.58
CA ILE A 13 4.27 7.20 -9.73
C ILE A 13 4.63 5.77 -9.33
N ALA A 14 3.74 4.81 -9.58
CA ALA A 14 3.94 3.41 -9.18
C ALA A 14 5.25 2.79 -9.69
N PRO A 15 5.69 3.04 -10.94
CA PRO A 15 6.95 2.47 -11.42
C PRO A 15 8.17 2.84 -10.57
N ARG A 16 8.20 4.05 -10.01
CA ARG A 16 9.29 4.48 -9.14
C ARG A 16 9.33 3.68 -7.85
N HIS A 17 8.16 3.40 -7.26
CA HIS A 17 8.07 2.58 -6.06
C HIS A 17 8.45 1.14 -6.33
N LEU A 18 7.99 0.57 -7.45
CA LEU A 18 8.34 -0.80 -7.82
C LEU A 18 9.85 -0.95 -7.98
N LYS A 19 10.48 0.01 -8.66
CA LYS A 19 11.92 0.01 -8.85
C LYS A 19 12.67 0.11 -7.52
N ALA A 20 12.25 1.01 -6.65
CA ALA A 20 12.87 1.19 -5.34
C ALA A 20 12.75 -0.06 -4.47
N ILE A 21 11.59 -0.69 -4.44
CA ILE A 21 11.38 -1.93 -3.69
C ILE A 21 12.35 -3.01 -4.17
N LYS A 22 12.47 -3.16 -5.48
CA LYS A 22 13.33 -4.18 -6.07
C LYS A 22 14.82 -3.90 -5.82
N GLU A 23 15.24 -2.65 -6.02
CA GLU A 23 16.65 -2.26 -5.87
C GLU A 23 17.14 -2.35 -4.42
N THR A 24 16.25 -2.21 -3.46
CA THR A 24 16.60 -2.33 -2.03
C THR A 24 16.57 -3.77 -1.52
N GLY A 25 16.33 -4.74 -2.40
CA GLY A 25 16.31 -6.14 -2.03
C GLY A 25 15.05 -6.58 -1.29
N ASN A 26 13.98 -5.80 -1.38
CA ASN A 26 12.69 -6.11 -0.77
C ASN A 26 11.75 -6.76 -1.78
N THR A 27 10.59 -7.21 -1.35
CA THR A 27 9.65 -7.89 -2.23
C THR A 27 8.27 -7.23 -2.20
N LEU A 28 7.57 -7.33 -3.33
CA LEU A 28 6.17 -6.94 -3.44
C LEU A 28 5.33 -8.20 -3.35
N ALA A 29 4.49 -8.28 -2.32
CA ALA A 29 3.63 -9.45 -2.12
C ALA A 29 2.32 -9.31 -2.88
N VAL A 30 1.75 -8.11 -2.92
CA VAL A 30 0.43 -7.88 -3.47
C VAL A 30 0.30 -6.44 -3.97
N ALA A 31 -0.51 -6.24 -5.00
CA ALA A 31 -0.84 -4.92 -5.51
C ALA A 31 -2.30 -4.85 -5.91
N MET A 32 -2.82 -3.63 -6.01
CA MET A 32 -4.21 -3.37 -6.32
C MET A 32 -4.35 -2.12 -7.18
N ASP A 33 -5.19 -2.21 -8.19
CA ASP A 33 -5.64 -1.05 -8.97
C ASP A 33 -6.93 -1.43 -9.69
N VAL A 34 -7.85 -0.49 -9.81
CA VAL A 34 -9.10 -0.72 -10.55
C VAL A 34 -8.85 -0.92 -12.05
N ASN A 35 -7.71 -0.44 -12.53
CA ASN A 35 -7.26 -0.64 -13.90
C ASN A 35 -6.33 -1.86 -13.95
N ASP A 36 -6.63 -2.82 -14.80
CA ASP A 36 -5.87 -4.06 -14.91
C ASP A 36 -4.68 -3.99 -15.90
N SER A 37 -4.42 -2.83 -16.48
CA SER A 37 -3.28 -2.63 -17.40
C SER A 37 -1.99 -2.38 -16.61
N VAL A 38 -1.47 -3.42 -15.97
CA VAL A 38 -0.33 -3.31 -15.05
C VAL A 38 0.88 -4.15 -15.50
N GLY A 39 1.18 -4.12 -16.80
CA GLY A 39 2.33 -4.84 -17.34
C GLY A 39 3.65 -4.51 -16.66
N ILE A 40 3.78 -3.33 -16.06
CA ILE A 40 4.97 -2.94 -15.30
C ILE A 40 5.23 -3.87 -14.11
N MET A 41 4.20 -4.44 -13.52
CA MET A 41 4.37 -5.38 -12.41
C MET A 41 5.02 -6.68 -12.87
N ASP A 42 4.65 -7.16 -14.05
CA ASP A 42 5.23 -8.38 -14.60
C ASP A 42 6.73 -8.27 -14.84
N SER A 43 7.21 -7.06 -15.13
CA SER A 43 8.63 -6.84 -15.37
C SER A 43 9.43 -6.68 -14.07
N HIS A 44 8.79 -6.33 -12.95
CA HIS A 44 9.45 -6.15 -11.66
C HIS A 44 9.16 -7.28 -10.67
N PHE A 45 7.90 -7.65 -10.52
CA PHE A 45 7.46 -8.65 -9.55
C PHE A 45 6.41 -9.57 -10.15
N PRO A 46 6.81 -10.49 -11.05
CA PRO A 46 5.83 -11.35 -11.73
C PRO A 46 5.07 -12.30 -10.81
N GLU A 47 5.57 -12.54 -9.61
CA GLU A 47 4.93 -13.45 -8.65
C GLU A 47 4.01 -12.73 -7.67
N ALA A 48 3.93 -11.40 -7.70
CA ALA A 48 3.05 -10.65 -6.82
C ALA A 48 1.58 -10.90 -7.20
N GLU A 49 0.74 -11.03 -6.17
CA GLU A 49 -0.71 -11.12 -6.40
C GLU A 49 -1.25 -9.76 -6.81
N PHE A 50 -2.26 -9.76 -7.69
CA PHE A 50 -2.86 -8.52 -8.16
C PHE A 50 -4.38 -8.61 -8.11
N PHE A 51 -5.01 -7.56 -7.60
CA PHE A 51 -6.47 -7.46 -7.48
C PHE A 51 -6.97 -6.14 -8.08
N THR A 52 -8.15 -6.20 -8.69
CA THR A 52 -8.81 -5.01 -9.22
C THR A 52 -9.87 -4.45 -8.28
N GLU A 53 -10.23 -5.20 -7.23
CA GLU A 53 -11.21 -4.77 -6.24
C GLU A 53 -10.58 -4.72 -4.86
N PHE A 54 -10.85 -3.62 -4.13
CA PHE A 54 -10.25 -3.39 -2.83
C PHE A 54 -10.65 -4.48 -1.82
N GLU A 55 -11.88 -4.96 -1.90
CA GLU A 55 -12.38 -6.01 -1.00
C GLU A 55 -11.59 -7.31 -1.14
N GLU A 56 -11.21 -7.67 -2.35
CA GLU A 56 -10.38 -8.84 -2.59
C GLU A 56 -8.96 -8.63 -2.07
N PHE A 57 -8.43 -7.42 -2.23
CA PHE A 57 -7.14 -7.04 -1.68
C PHE A 57 -7.16 -7.17 -0.15
N GLU A 58 -8.19 -6.63 0.50
CA GLU A 58 -8.34 -6.72 1.96
C GLU A 58 -8.40 -8.16 2.43
N ALA A 59 -9.16 -9.00 1.73
CA ALA A 59 -9.29 -10.41 2.08
C ALA A 59 -7.94 -11.14 2.01
N TYR A 60 -7.16 -10.84 0.98
CA TYR A 60 -5.83 -11.41 0.82
C TYR A 60 -4.91 -10.99 1.98
N VAL A 61 -4.89 -9.71 2.31
CA VAL A 61 -4.04 -9.18 3.38
C VAL A 61 -4.41 -9.82 4.73
N GLU A 62 -5.71 -9.95 5.00
CA GLU A 62 -6.20 -10.57 6.22
C GLU A 62 -5.80 -12.05 6.30
N ASP A 63 -5.95 -12.77 5.20
CA ASP A 63 -5.57 -14.18 5.13
C ASP A 63 -4.07 -14.37 5.39
N GLN A 64 -3.23 -13.52 4.80
CA GLN A 64 -1.79 -13.57 5.02
C GLN A 64 -1.44 -13.26 6.47
N LYS A 65 -2.12 -12.29 7.07
CA LYS A 65 -1.91 -11.91 8.46
C LYS A 65 -2.23 -13.09 9.39
N LEU A 66 -3.32 -13.81 9.12
CA LEU A 66 -3.70 -15.00 9.91
C LEU A 66 -2.68 -16.12 9.78
N LYS A 67 -1.98 -16.19 8.67
CA LYS A 67 -0.91 -17.17 8.44
C LYS A 67 0.45 -16.74 8.98
N GLY A 68 0.54 -15.59 9.62
CA GLY A 68 1.78 -15.04 10.11
C GLY A 68 2.63 -14.33 9.05
N GLU A 69 2.08 -14.10 7.86
CA GLU A 69 2.77 -13.45 6.73
C GLU A 69 2.40 -11.97 6.65
N LYS A 70 2.65 -11.23 7.71
CA LYS A 70 2.27 -9.83 7.80
C LYS A 70 3.08 -8.96 6.83
N LEU A 71 2.41 -7.97 6.22
CA LEU A 71 3.06 -6.96 5.41
C LEU A 71 3.77 -5.93 6.28
N ASP A 72 4.92 -5.44 5.82
CA ASP A 72 5.68 -4.41 6.54
C ASP A 72 5.27 -3.01 6.12
N TYR A 73 5.00 -2.79 4.82
CA TYR A 73 4.68 -1.48 4.28
C TYR A 73 3.58 -1.56 3.24
N VAL A 74 2.77 -0.50 3.17
CA VAL A 74 1.86 -0.25 2.07
C VAL A 74 2.30 1.04 1.39
N ALA A 75 2.67 0.95 0.11
CA ALA A 75 2.97 2.12 -0.72
C ALA A 75 1.67 2.56 -1.40
N ILE A 76 1.32 3.84 -1.29
CA ILE A 76 0.08 4.37 -1.81
C ILE A 76 0.36 5.28 -3.00
N CYS A 77 -0.09 4.86 -4.18
CA CYS A 77 0.04 5.58 -5.44
C CYS A 77 -1.32 5.86 -6.08
N SER A 78 -2.40 5.67 -5.34
CA SER A 78 -3.76 5.94 -5.79
C SER A 78 -4.02 7.44 -5.93
N PRO A 79 -5.14 7.86 -6.58
CA PRO A 79 -5.48 9.28 -6.67
C PRO A 79 -5.57 9.94 -5.29
N ASN A 80 -5.24 11.23 -5.23
CA ASN A 80 -5.15 11.97 -3.96
C ASN A 80 -6.40 11.84 -3.08
N TYR A 81 -7.58 11.82 -3.66
CA TYR A 81 -8.82 11.73 -2.87
C TYR A 81 -8.99 10.39 -2.16
N LEU A 82 -8.21 9.38 -2.53
CA LEU A 82 -8.23 8.06 -1.89
C LEU A 82 -7.10 7.86 -0.88
N HIS A 83 -6.17 8.83 -0.76
CA HIS A 83 -5.02 8.66 0.13
C HIS A 83 -5.44 8.46 1.59
N ALA A 84 -6.34 9.31 2.10
CA ALA A 84 -6.76 9.20 3.50
C ALA A 84 -7.43 7.86 3.81
N PRO A 85 -8.42 7.37 3.03
CA PRO A 85 -8.99 6.05 3.28
C PRO A 85 -7.97 4.91 3.23
N HIS A 86 -7.06 4.93 2.27
CA HIS A 86 -6.05 3.89 2.12
C HIS A 86 -5.03 3.92 3.27
N MET A 87 -4.62 5.12 3.70
CA MET A 87 -3.74 5.26 4.87
C MET A 87 -4.40 4.74 6.14
N LYS A 88 -5.68 5.07 6.35
CA LYS A 88 -6.42 4.56 7.50
C LYS A 88 -6.48 3.03 7.51
N TYR A 89 -6.76 2.44 6.35
CA TYR A 89 -6.78 0.99 6.22
C TYR A 89 -5.45 0.36 6.65
N ALA A 90 -4.34 0.89 6.13
CA ALA A 90 -3.02 0.35 6.45
C ALA A 90 -2.70 0.48 7.95
N LEU A 91 -2.94 1.66 8.52
CA LEU A 91 -2.67 1.91 9.93
C LEU A 91 -3.52 1.02 10.84
N LYS A 92 -4.79 0.82 10.52
CA LYS A 92 -5.67 -0.07 11.28
C LYS A 92 -5.17 -1.51 11.30
N ASN A 93 -4.45 -1.91 10.27
CA ASN A 93 -3.86 -3.24 10.18
C ASN A 93 -2.44 -3.30 10.74
N GLY A 94 -1.97 -2.21 11.35
CA GLY A 94 -0.63 -2.15 11.93
C GLY A 94 0.48 -2.11 10.91
N ILE A 95 0.20 -1.63 9.70
CA ILE A 95 1.15 -1.60 8.59
C ILE A 95 1.60 -0.16 8.35
N ASP A 96 2.91 0.06 8.25
CA ASP A 96 3.45 1.37 7.96
C ASP A 96 3.12 1.81 6.53
N VAL A 97 2.96 3.11 6.34
CA VAL A 97 2.51 3.70 5.08
C VAL A 97 3.63 4.51 4.45
N ILE A 98 3.81 4.35 3.15
CA ILE A 98 4.65 5.21 2.31
C ILE A 98 3.72 5.86 1.28
N CYS A 99 3.65 7.19 1.29
CA CYS A 99 2.77 7.91 0.38
C CYS A 99 3.50 9.10 -0.22
N GLU A 100 3.34 9.27 -1.54
CA GLU A 100 3.98 10.37 -2.26
C GLU A 100 3.35 11.72 -1.94
N LYS A 101 4.17 12.74 -1.98
CA LYS A 101 3.72 14.12 -1.83
C LYS A 101 3.33 14.72 -3.19
N PRO A 102 2.49 15.75 -3.20
CA PRO A 102 1.91 16.41 -2.04
C PRO A 102 0.75 15.62 -1.43
N LEU A 103 0.71 15.58 -0.11
CA LEU A 103 -0.41 15.00 0.63
C LEU A 103 -1.45 16.09 0.82
N VAL A 104 -2.55 16.02 0.08
CA VAL A 104 -3.66 16.97 0.24
C VAL A 104 -4.66 16.37 1.20
N LEU A 105 -4.49 16.68 2.49
CA LEU A 105 -5.34 16.15 3.56
C LEU A 105 -5.99 17.28 4.32
N SER A 106 -7.25 17.09 4.75
CA SER A 106 -7.92 18.02 5.63
C SER A 106 -7.33 17.95 7.03
N SER A 107 -7.61 18.98 7.87
CA SER A 107 -7.21 18.95 9.28
C SER A 107 -7.80 17.76 10.01
N GLU A 108 -9.04 17.38 9.66
CA GLU A 108 -9.69 16.22 10.27
C GLU A 108 -8.98 14.92 9.90
N ASP A 109 -8.55 14.78 8.64
CA ASP A 109 -7.80 13.61 8.20
C ASP A 109 -6.47 13.52 8.92
N LEU A 110 -5.74 14.64 9.06
CA LEU A 110 -4.47 14.67 9.77
C LEU A 110 -4.62 14.25 11.23
N ASN A 111 -5.65 14.77 11.91
CA ASN A 111 -5.91 14.40 13.30
C ASN A 111 -6.25 12.90 13.42
N MET A 112 -7.07 12.39 12.51
CA MET A 112 -7.45 10.99 12.53
C MET A 112 -6.26 10.07 12.27
N LEU A 113 -5.41 10.42 11.33
CA LEU A 113 -4.20 9.62 11.04
C LEU A 113 -3.27 9.61 12.24
N SER A 114 -3.11 10.75 12.92
CA SER A 114 -2.30 10.84 14.14
C SER A 114 -2.84 9.92 15.24
N GLU A 115 -4.16 9.91 15.44
CA GLU A 115 -4.80 9.03 16.42
C GLU A 115 -4.60 7.56 16.06
N TYR A 116 -4.71 7.23 14.79
CA TYR A 116 -4.50 5.85 14.32
C TYR A 116 -3.05 5.40 14.49
N GLU A 117 -2.09 6.30 14.24
CA GLU A 117 -0.67 5.99 14.49
C GLU A 117 -0.44 5.61 15.95
N GLN A 118 -1.03 6.37 16.86
CA GLN A 118 -0.91 6.10 18.30
C GLN A 118 -1.63 4.81 18.69
N GLN A 119 -2.83 4.60 18.17
CA GLN A 119 -3.66 3.45 18.55
C GLN A 119 -3.11 2.13 18.04
N TYR A 120 -2.61 2.09 16.82
CA TYR A 120 -2.20 0.84 16.16
C TYR A 120 -0.69 0.65 16.05
N GLY A 121 0.10 1.64 16.43
CA GLY A 121 1.56 1.53 16.45
C GLY A 121 2.25 1.57 15.09
N ALA A 122 1.52 1.87 14.02
CA ALA A 122 2.09 2.04 12.69
C ALA A 122 2.26 3.51 12.35
N LYS A 123 3.02 3.84 11.30
CA LYS A 123 3.36 5.21 10.96
C LYS A 123 3.19 5.52 9.48
N VAL A 124 2.88 6.77 9.18
CA VAL A 124 2.89 7.33 7.82
C VAL A 124 4.24 8.00 7.58
N ASN A 125 4.89 7.59 6.52
CA ASN A 125 6.17 8.16 6.10
C ASN A 125 6.05 8.98 4.83
#